data_fc6890530c8e71f4b7379a02731d8b99
#
_entry.id   fc6890530c8e71f4b7379a02731d8b99
#
_cell.length_a   1.000
_cell.length_b   1.000
_cell.length_c   1.000
_cell.angle_alpha   90.00
_cell.angle_beta   90.00
_cell.angle_gamma   90.00
#
_symmetry.space_group_name_H-M   'P 1'
#
loop_
_entity.id
_entity.type
_entity.pdbx_description
1 polymer ?
#
loop_
_entity_poly.entity_id
_entity_poly.type
_entity_poly.pdbx_seq_one_letter_code
_entity_poly.pdbx_strand_id
1 'polypeptide(L)'
;VYKRQSMDCCIVNRETLLEIIDHYQAADYLDLLEALQGDFGNIDVCSYEYKGEVVGVFSEKSLYRRSMDLLDQTVADQLFDPERPILTKAHDVPPSRYATGSHACNSIISAGCIIKGTVRNSILSRGVVVEEGASVTNSIINQSCIIKSGARVENAILDKNNVVPTNTELRGTPENILVLGKAPLTSDTTIVR
;
A
#
# COMPACT_ATOMS: atom_id res chain seq x y z
N VAL A 1 -22.98 19.79 -0.94
CA VAL A 1 -23.56 18.52 -0.49
C VAL A 1 -22.40 17.63 -0.06
N TYR A 2 -22.15 17.55 1.24
CA TYR A 2 -21.19 16.60 1.78
C TYR A 2 -21.77 15.20 1.59
N LYS A 3 -21.22 14.44 0.64
CA LYS A 3 -21.55 13.02 0.53
C LYS A 3 -20.89 12.29 1.70
N ARG A 4 -21.66 11.87 2.67
CA ARG A 4 -21.21 10.94 3.71
C ARG A 4 -20.96 9.60 3.01
N GLN A 5 -19.75 9.09 3.14
CA GLN A 5 -19.37 7.81 2.57
C GLN A 5 -19.31 6.77 3.69
N SER A 6 -19.82 5.58 3.44
CA SER A 6 -19.65 4.45 4.36
C SER A 6 -18.16 4.12 4.47
N MET A 7 -17.72 3.81 5.68
CA MET A 7 -16.37 3.30 5.95
C MET A 7 -16.30 1.78 5.79
N ASP A 8 -17.41 1.14 5.40
CA ASP A 8 -17.58 -0.30 5.32
C ASP A 8 -17.22 -1.02 6.66
N CYS A 9 -17.48 -0.32 7.75
CA CYS A 9 -17.31 -0.82 9.10
C CYS A 9 -18.63 -0.70 9.85
N CYS A 10 -19.03 -1.77 10.52
CA CYS A 10 -20.20 -1.76 11.39
C CYS A 10 -19.88 -2.45 12.73
N ILE A 11 -20.60 -2.03 13.75
CA ILE A 11 -20.64 -2.71 15.05
C ILE A 11 -22.04 -3.27 15.20
N VAL A 12 -22.14 -4.56 15.36
CA VAL A 12 -23.41 -5.28 15.50
C VAL A 12 -23.34 -6.18 16.72
N ASN A 13 -24.44 -6.33 17.46
CA ASN A 13 -24.47 -7.27 18.56
C ASN A 13 -24.50 -8.72 18.05
N ARG A 14 -24.07 -9.64 18.91
CA ARG A 14 -23.92 -11.05 18.54
C ARG A 14 -25.26 -11.69 18.12
N GLU A 15 -26.34 -11.35 18.80
CA GLU A 15 -27.65 -11.96 18.56
C GLU A 15 -28.18 -11.56 17.18
N THR A 16 -28.20 -10.27 16.88
CA THR A 16 -28.56 -9.75 15.54
C THR A 16 -27.68 -10.33 14.43
N LEU A 17 -26.36 -10.46 14.67
CA LEU A 17 -25.45 -11.05 13.68
C LEU A 17 -25.82 -12.52 13.41
N LEU A 18 -26.16 -13.30 14.43
CA LEU A 18 -26.56 -14.70 14.26
C LEU A 18 -27.89 -14.80 13.51
N GLU A 19 -28.86 -13.94 13.81
CA GLU A 19 -30.15 -13.87 13.10
C GLU A 19 -29.95 -13.56 11.61
N ILE A 20 -29.05 -12.61 11.28
CA ILE A 20 -28.70 -12.29 9.89
C ILE A 20 -28.06 -13.50 9.20
N ILE A 21 -27.08 -14.15 9.83
CA ILE A 21 -26.43 -15.34 9.28
C ILE A 21 -27.45 -16.47 9.06
N ASP A 22 -28.32 -16.72 10.00
CA ASP A 22 -29.35 -17.76 9.89
C ASP A 22 -30.36 -17.46 8.78
N HIS A 23 -30.74 -16.20 8.61
CA HIS A 23 -31.63 -15.75 7.54
C HIS A 23 -31.02 -15.95 6.15
N TYR A 24 -29.72 -15.72 6.00
CA TYR A 24 -28.99 -15.82 4.73
C TYR A 24 -28.24 -17.14 4.53
N GLN A 25 -28.55 -18.20 5.29
CA GLN A 25 -27.87 -19.51 5.20
C GLN A 25 -27.85 -20.14 3.80
N ALA A 26 -28.79 -19.79 2.94
CA ALA A 26 -28.91 -20.32 1.59
C ALA A 26 -28.10 -19.50 0.54
N ALA A 27 -27.42 -18.42 0.94
CA ALA A 27 -26.64 -17.61 0.03
C ALA A 27 -25.20 -18.15 -0.05
N ASP A 28 -24.70 -18.34 -1.27
CA ASP A 28 -23.31 -18.76 -1.51
C ASP A 28 -22.28 -17.68 -1.09
N TYR A 29 -22.75 -16.45 -0.93
CA TYR A 29 -21.97 -15.29 -0.54
C TYR A 29 -22.81 -14.39 0.37
N LEU A 30 -22.26 -14.00 1.51
CA LEU A 30 -22.86 -13.05 2.42
C LEU A 30 -21.99 -11.80 2.53
N ASP A 31 -22.44 -10.69 1.93
CA ASP A 31 -21.93 -9.37 2.26
C ASP A 31 -22.79 -8.81 3.41
N LEU A 32 -22.17 -8.66 4.58
CA LEU A 32 -22.87 -8.20 5.79
C LEU A 32 -23.47 -6.80 5.60
N LEU A 33 -22.81 -5.92 4.85
CA LEU A 33 -23.32 -4.57 4.61
C LEU A 33 -24.52 -4.59 3.66
N GLU A 34 -24.49 -5.44 2.64
CA GLU A 34 -25.60 -5.64 1.71
C GLU A 34 -26.80 -6.25 2.45
N ALA A 35 -26.57 -7.24 3.31
CA ALA A 35 -27.59 -7.83 4.15
C ALA A 35 -28.22 -6.79 5.11
N LEU A 36 -27.40 -6.00 5.79
CA LEU A 36 -27.87 -4.91 6.65
C LEU A 36 -28.68 -3.87 5.86
N GLN A 37 -28.31 -3.54 4.64
CA GLN A 37 -29.06 -2.62 3.79
C GLN A 37 -30.38 -3.20 3.33
N GLY A 38 -30.46 -4.50 3.07
CA GLY A 38 -31.68 -5.20 2.71
C GLY A 38 -32.70 -5.25 3.85
N ASP A 39 -32.23 -5.38 5.07
CA ASP A 39 -33.07 -5.51 6.27
C ASP A 39 -33.25 -4.21 7.08
N PHE A 40 -32.91 -3.07 6.50
CA PHE A 40 -32.97 -1.75 7.15
C PHE A 40 -34.31 -1.41 7.80
N GLY A 41 -35.41 -2.04 7.37
CA GLY A 41 -36.73 -1.86 7.96
C GLY A 41 -36.96 -2.69 9.23
N ASN A 42 -36.14 -3.70 9.50
CA ASN A 42 -36.29 -4.67 10.57
C ASN A 42 -35.20 -4.57 11.65
N ILE A 43 -34.14 -3.82 11.38
CA ILE A 43 -33.01 -3.68 12.29
C ILE A 43 -32.83 -2.20 12.63
N ASP A 44 -32.69 -1.89 13.92
CA ASP A 44 -32.37 -0.56 14.39
C ASP A 44 -30.89 -0.23 14.03
N VAL A 45 -30.72 0.62 13.02
CA VAL A 45 -29.39 1.04 12.54
C VAL A 45 -29.13 2.50 12.92
N CYS A 46 -28.04 2.72 13.65
CA CYS A 46 -27.56 4.06 13.99
C CYS A 46 -26.29 4.39 13.21
N SER A 47 -26.18 5.61 12.70
CA SER A 47 -24.95 6.08 12.06
C SER A 47 -24.03 6.73 13.09
N TYR A 48 -22.74 6.40 13.02
CA TYR A 48 -21.68 7.07 13.77
C TYR A 48 -20.79 7.88 12.80
N GLU A 49 -20.66 9.18 13.07
CA GLU A 49 -19.79 10.04 12.27
C GLU A 49 -18.36 9.99 12.82
N TYR A 50 -17.46 9.34 12.07
CA TYR A 50 -16.05 9.35 12.38
C TYR A 50 -15.40 10.63 11.84
N LYS A 51 -14.65 11.34 12.70
CA LYS A 51 -14.00 12.62 12.35
C LYS A 51 -12.51 12.50 12.03
N GLY A 52 -11.96 11.31 12.09
CA GLY A 52 -10.55 11.05 11.76
C GLY A 52 -10.33 10.84 10.26
N GLU A 53 -9.08 10.73 9.87
CA GLU A 53 -8.70 10.41 8.49
C GLU A 53 -9.08 8.98 8.15
N VAL A 54 -9.65 8.77 6.97
CA VAL A 54 -10.07 7.46 6.46
C VAL A 54 -9.48 7.27 5.07
N VAL A 55 -8.67 6.24 4.92
CA VAL A 55 -8.02 5.90 3.65
C VAL A 55 -8.61 4.62 3.08
N GLY A 56 -9.36 4.76 1.98
CA GLY A 56 -9.88 3.61 1.22
C GLY A 56 -8.93 3.20 0.10
N VAL A 57 -8.64 1.90 0.02
CA VAL A 57 -7.81 1.31 -1.04
C VAL A 57 -8.62 0.27 -1.79
N PHE A 58 -9.11 0.63 -2.98
CA PHE A 58 -10.02 -0.21 -3.80
C PHE A 58 -9.41 -0.60 -5.15
N SER A 59 -8.26 -0.05 -5.52
CA SER A 59 -7.56 -0.31 -6.78
C SER A 59 -6.08 0.00 -6.64
N GLU A 60 -5.25 -0.49 -7.57
CA GLU A 60 -3.82 -0.18 -7.64
C GLU A 60 -3.58 1.33 -7.75
N LYS A 61 -4.43 2.04 -8.49
CA LYS A 61 -4.37 3.50 -8.60
C LYS A 61 -4.67 4.20 -7.28
N SER A 62 -5.67 3.71 -6.53
CA SER A 62 -5.98 4.26 -5.20
C SER A 62 -4.88 3.92 -4.20
N LEU A 63 -4.33 2.70 -4.24
CA LEU A 63 -3.17 2.30 -3.43
C LEU A 63 -1.99 3.25 -3.69
N TYR A 64 -1.65 3.47 -4.96
CA TYR A 64 -0.56 4.36 -5.33
C TYR A 64 -0.75 5.77 -4.78
N ARG A 65 -1.89 6.39 -5.09
CA ARG A 65 -2.18 7.77 -4.65
C ARG A 65 -2.14 7.90 -3.13
N ARG A 66 -2.87 7.02 -2.42
CA ARG A 66 -2.95 7.07 -0.96
C ARG A 66 -1.63 6.78 -0.27
N SER A 67 -0.81 5.92 -0.86
CA SER A 67 0.55 5.71 -0.35
C SER A 67 1.43 6.93 -0.60
N MET A 68 1.35 7.56 -1.77
CA MET A 68 2.13 8.77 -2.07
C MET A 68 1.70 9.98 -1.23
N ASP A 69 0.42 10.08 -0.85
CA ASP A 69 -0.08 11.11 0.08
C ASP A 69 0.67 11.07 1.43
N LEU A 70 1.18 9.90 1.86
CA LEU A 70 1.98 9.75 3.08
C LEU A 70 3.35 10.43 3.03
N LEU A 71 3.80 10.88 1.86
CA LEU A 71 5.02 11.70 1.74
C LEU A 71 4.79 13.13 2.25
N ASP A 72 3.54 13.56 2.38
CA ASP A 72 3.18 14.78 3.11
C ASP A 72 3.14 14.46 4.62
N GLN A 73 3.99 15.14 5.38
CA GLN A 73 4.09 14.93 6.82
C GLN A 73 2.76 15.17 7.54
N THR A 74 1.96 16.13 7.07
CA THR A 74 0.66 16.45 7.69
C THR A 74 -0.31 15.26 7.57
N VAL A 75 -0.33 14.60 6.41
CA VAL A 75 -1.16 13.40 6.19
C VAL A 75 -0.64 12.23 7.00
N ALA A 76 0.68 12.04 7.03
CA ALA A 76 1.32 10.97 7.79
C ALA A 76 1.02 11.10 9.30
N ASP A 77 1.12 12.31 9.86
CA ASP A 77 0.86 12.59 11.28
C ASP A 77 -0.60 12.34 11.67
N GLN A 78 -1.54 12.61 10.77
CA GLN A 78 -2.97 12.32 11.01
C GLN A 78 -3.27 10.82 11.02
N LEU A 79 -2.60 10.04 10.17
CA LEU A 79 -2.81 8.59 10.06
C LEU A 79 -2.04 7.82 11.14
N PHE A 80 -0.80 8.22 11.44
CA PHE A 80 0.07 7.56 12.41
C PHE A 80 0.06 8.29 13.76
N ASP A 81 -1.12 8.44 14.33
CA ASP A 81 -1.32 9.06 15.64
C ASP A 81 -0.66 8.19 16.75
N PRO A 82 0.30 8.72 17.53
CA PRO A 82 0.93 8.00 18.62
C PRO A 82 -0.05 7.51 19.71
N GLU A 83 -1.16 8.22 19.93
CA GLU A 83 -2.19 7.82 20.89
C GLU A 83 -3.04 6.64 20.38
N ARG A 84 -3.01 6.37 19.07
CA ARG A 84 -3.74 5.27 18.42
C ARG A 84 -2.83 4.52 17.44
N PRO A 85 -1.78 3.85 17.94
CA PRO A 85 -0.78 3.24 17.10
C PRO A 85 -1.35 2.10 16.25
N ILE A 86 -0.95 2.05 14.99
CA ILE A 86 -1.25 0.92 14.11
C ILE A 86 -0.32 -0.23 14.48
N LEU A 87 -0.88 -1.28 15.07
CA LEU A 87 -0.12 -2.44 15.50
C LEU A 87 0.15 -3.37 14.30
N THR A 88 1.42 -3.58 14.00
CA THR A 88 1.87 -4.47 12.92
C THR A 88 2.90 -5.46 13.45
N LYS A 89 3.14 -6.53 12.67
CA LYS A 89 4.18 -7.51 13.02
C LYS A 89 5.55 -6.84 13.02
N ALA A 90 6.22 -6.84 14.16
CA ALA A 90 7.61 -6.41 14.26
C ALA A 90 8.54 -7.38 13.52
N HIS A 91 9.55 -6.83 12.87
CA HIS A 91 10.61 -7.59 12.22
C HIS A 91 11.95 -7.05 12.69
N ASP A 92 12.81 -7.96 13.11
CA ASP A 92 14.17 -7.63 13.48
C ASP A 92 15.03 -7.58 12.22
N VAL A 93 15.23 -6.36 11.70
CA VAL A 93 16.03 -6.07 10.51
C VAL A 93 17.02 -4.95 10.80
N PRO A 94 18.23 -4.98 10.19
CA PRO A 94 19.23 -3.94 10.42
C PRO A 94 18.73 -2.58 9.90
N PRO A 95 19.33 -1.48 10.38
CA PRO A 95 19.07 -0.14 9.83
C PRO A 95 19.41 -0.07 8.35
N SER A 96 18.77 0.85 7.63
CA SER A 96 19.08 1.11 6.24
C SER A 96 20.45 1.76 6.09
N ARG A 97 21.15 1.42 5.00
CA ARG A 97 22.51 1.90 4.68
C ARG A 97 22.49 2.76 3.43
N TYR A 98 23.19 3.88 3.50
CA TYR A 98 23.34 4.81 2.39
C TYR A 98 24.82 4.85 1.99
N ALA A 99 25.11 4.56 0.73
CA ALA A 99 26.49 4.63 0.21
C ALA A 99 26.89 6.09 -0.07
N THR A 100 28.19 6.35 -0.11
CA THR A 100 28.72 7.64 -0.55
C THR A 100 28.22 7.95 -1.97
N GLY A 101 27.69 9.16 -2.18
CA GLY A 101 27.13 9.56 -3.49
C GLY A 101 25.67 9.13 -3.73
N SER A 102 25.05 8.38 -2.82
CA SER A 102 23.62 8.11 -2.91
C SER A 102 22.79 9.35 -2.55
N HIS A 103 21.61 9.48 -3.15
CA HIS A 103 20.69 10.58 -2.90
C HIS A 103 19.29 10.05 -2.57
N ALA A 104 18.77 10.41 -1.41
CA ALA A 104 17.39 10.16 -1.02
C ALA A 104 16.71 11.50 -0.70
N CYS A 105 15.56 11.76 -1.34
CA CYS A 105 14.82 13.01 -1.17
C CYS A 105 13.32 12.72 -1.17
N ASN A 106 12.59 13.33 -0.24
CA ASN A 106 11.14 13.22 -0.09
C ASN A 106 10.65 11.76 -0.23
N SER A 107 11.20 10.85 0.59
CA SER A 107 10.95 9.42 0.44
C SER A 107 10.85 8.73 1.79
N ILE A 108 9.97 7.74 1.88
CA ILE A 108 9.87 6.85 3.03
C ILE A 108 10.69 5.61 2.74
N ILE A 109 11.72 5.35 3.54
CA ILE A 109 12.62 4.20 3.37
C ILE A 109 12.60 3.36 4.64
N SER A 110 12.04 2.15 4.50
CA SER A 110 11.94 1.20 5.62
C SER A 110 13.30 0.58 5.97
N ALA A 111 13.39 -0.07 7.13
CA ALA A 111 14.61 -0.69 7.61
C ALA A 111 15.16 -1.78 6.66
N GLY A 112 16.45 -2.04 6.74
CA GLY A 112 17.15 -3.07 5.94
C GLY A 112 17.45 -2.70 4.49
N CYS A 113 17.11 -1.48 4.05
CA CYS A 113 17.40 -1.06 2.68
C CYS A 113 18.88 -0.73 2.47
N ILE A 114 19.36 -0.91 1.24
CA ILE A 114 20.70 -0.53 0.82
C ILE A 114 20.57 0.43 -0.36
N ILE A 115 20.89 1.70 -0.14
CA ILE A 115 20.76 2.76 -1.14
C ILE A 115 22.13 3.19 -1.61
N LYS A 116 22.45 2.87 -2.88
CA LYS A 116 23.67 3.30 -3.55
C LYS A 116 23.39 4.26 -4.73
N GLY A 117 22.12 4.30 -5.19
CA GLY A 117 21.65 5.16 -6.27
C GLY A 117 20.80 6.33 -5.78
N THR A 118 19.86 6.75 -6.61
CA THR A 118 18.98 7.91 -6.35
C THR A 118 17.53 7.45 -6.07
N VAL A 119 16.93 7.99 -5.02
CA VAL A 119 15.54 7.75 -4.65
C VAL A 119 14.85 9.10 -4.45
N ARG A 120 13.75 9.35 -5.16
CA ARG A 120 12.98 10.60 -5.06
C ARG A 120 11.47 10.33 -5.04
N ASN A 121 10.75 11.03 -4.18
CA ASN A 121 9.28 10.95 -4.08
C ASN A 121 8.81 9.49 -4.09
N SER A 122 9.40 8.63 -3.28
CA SER A 122 9.17 7.18 -3.40
C SER A 122 9.06 6.52 -2.03
N ILE A 123 8.40 5.37 -2.02
CA ILE A 123 8.23 4.57 -0.81
C ILE A 123 8.93 3.23 -1.04
N LEU A 124 9.93 2.94 -0.22
CA LEU A 124 10.69 1.69 -0.25
C LEU A 124 10.38 0.86 1.00
N SER A 125 9.84 -0.32 0.78
CA SER A 125 9.63 -1.30 1.85
C SER A 125 10.95 -1.97 2.26
N ARG A 126 10.88 -2.84 3.27
CA ARG A 126 12.06 -3.46 3.89
C ARG A 126 12.94 -4.23 2.89
N GLY A 127 14.26 -4.11 3.09
CA GLY A 127 15.25 -4.91 2.36
C GLY A 127 15.36 -4.58 0.87
N VAL A 128 14.90 -3.42 0.44
CA VAL A 128 15.08 -2.97 -0.95
C VAL A 128 16.52 -2.56 -1.18
N VAL A 129 17.05 -2.99 -2.32
CA VAL A 129 18.40 -2.61 -2.77
C VAL A 129 18.30 -1.74 -4.00
N VAL A 130 18.87 -0.54 -3.95
CA VAL A 130 19.03 0.36 -5.11
C VAL A 130 20.51 0.48 -5.38
N GLU A 131 20.98 -0.13 -6.48
CA GLU A 131 22.39 -0.18 -6.83
C GLU A 131 22.91 1.14 -7.40
N GLU A 132 24.21 1.23 -7.59
CA GLU A 132 24.89 2.42 -8.09
C GLU A 132 24.40 2.82 -9.49
N GLY A 133 24.14 4.11 -9.70
CA GLY A 133 23.61 4.63 -10.96
C GLY A 133 22.12 4.33 -11.20
N ALA A 134 21.49 3.49 -10.36
CA ALA A 134 20.05 3.25 -10.44
C ALA A 134 19.25 4.44 -9.90
N SER A 135 18.05 4.62 -10.44
CA SER A 135 17.12 5.68 -10.00
C SER A 135 15.70 5.17 -9.81
N VAL A 136 15.10 5.58 -8.69
CA VAL A 136 13.70 5.32 -8.37
C VAL A 136 13.01 6.65 -8.12
N THR A 137 11.96 6.94 -8.89
CA THR A 137 11.25 8.21 -8.81
C THR A 137 9.73 7.96 -8.84
N ASN A 138 8.98 8.67 -7.99
CA ASN A 138 7.52 8.58 -7.93
C ASN A 138 7.04 7.11 -7.90
N SER A 139 7.63 6.26 -7.08
CA SER A 139 7.37 4.81 -7.16
C SER A 139 7.23 4.18 -5.78
N ILE A 140 6.50 3.08 -5.75
CA ILE A 140 6.35 2.23 -4.57
C ILE A 140 7.07 0.92 -4.83
N ILE A 141 8.10 0.64 -4.03
CA ILE A 141 8.91 -0.56 -4.16
C ILE A 141 8.70 -1.45 -2.94
N ASN A 142 8.06 -2.58 -3.14
CA ASN A 142 7.78 -3.52 -2.06
C ASN A 142 9.00 -4.36 -1.66
N GLN A 143 8.82 -5.17 -0.63
CA GLN A 143 9.88 -5.88 0.09
C GLN A 143 10.82 -6.68 -0.82
N SER A 144 12.12 -6.65 -0.49
CA SER A 144 13.16 -7.50 -1.12
C SER A 144 13.29 -7.30 -2.63
N CYS A 145 12.89 -6.15 -3.16
CA CYS A 145 13.16 -5.80 -4.55
C CYS A 145 14.62 -5.33 -4.72
N ILE A 146 15.19 -5.62 -5.88
CA ILE A 146 16.54 -5.21 -6.26
C ILE A 146 16.47 -4.41 -7.54
N ILE A 147 16.88 -3.15 -7.49
CA ILE A 147 17.03 -2.28 -8.66
C ILE A 147 18.50 -2.24 -9.01
N LYS A 148 18.88 -2.98 -10.08
CA LYS A 148 20.28 -3.15 -10.47
C LYS A 148 20.87 -1.89 -11.09
N SER A 149 22.18 -1.86 -11.18
CA SER A 149 22.96 -0.71 -11.64
C SER A 149 22.44 -0.10 -12.94
N GLY A 150 22.29 1.22 -12.98
CA GLY A 150 21.81 1.96 -14.13
C GLY A 150 20.33 1.80 -14.47
N ALA A 151 19.58 0.95 -13.73
CA ALA A 151 18.17 0.79 -13.98
C ALA A 151 17.37 2.02 -13.51
N ARG A 152 16.25 2.31 -14.20
CA ARG A 152 15.38 3.43 -13.92
C ARG A 152 13.96 2.94 -13.70
N VAL A 153 13.38 3.33 -12.57
CA VAL A 153 11.98 3.02 -12.22
C VAL A 153 11.25 4.32 -11.95
N GLU A 154 10.17 4.57 -12.71
CA GLU A 154 9.42 5.80 -12.62
C GLU A 154 7.92 5.54 -12.71
N ASN A 155 7.13 6.17 -11.81
CA ASN A 155 5.67 6.05 -11.75
C ASN A 155 5.22 4.58 -11.74
N ALA A 156 5.77 3.78 -10.81
CA ALA A 156 5.55 2.34 -10.78
C ALA A 156 5.25 1.81 -9.36
N ILE A 157 4.53 0.70 -9.31
CA ILE A 157 4.44 -0.17 -8.15
C ILE A 157 5.16 -1.48 -8.49
N LEU A 158 6.19 -1.82 -7.77
CA LEU A 158 6.84 -3.13 -7.83
C LEU A 158 6.44 -3.93 -6.59
N ASP A 159 5.77 -5.07 -6.80
CA ASP A 159 5.47 -5.97 -5.70
C ASP A 159 6.73 -6.77 -5.30
N LYS A 160 6.61 -7.61 -4.29
CA LYS A 160 7.74 -8.25 -3.58
C LYS A 160 8.65 -9.06 -4.49
N ASN A 161 9.94 -9.09 -4.15
CA ASN A 161 10.99 -9.93 -4.75
C ASN A 161 11.28 -9.65 -6.22
N ASN A 162 10.85 -8.53 -6.77
CA ASN A 162 11.19 -8.15 -8.14
C ASN A 162 12.66 -7.75 -8.27
N VAL A 163 13.28 -8.22 -9.34
CA VAL A 163 14.65 -7.82 -9.71
C VAL A 163 14.58 -7.07 -11.04
N VAL A 164 14.85 -5.77 -11.00
CA VAL A 164 14.96 -4.95 -12.20
C VAL A 164 16.38 -5.07 -12.75
N PRO A 165 16.57 -5.60 -13.96
CA PRO A 165 17.90 -5.83 -14.53
C PRO A 165 18.68 -4.54 -14.76
N THR A 166 19.99 -4.67 -14.93
CA THR A 166 20.91 -3.57 -15.22
C THR A 166 20.47 -2.80 -16.46
N ASN A 167 20.53 -1.46 -16.40
CA ASN A 167 20.19 -0.55 -17.49
C ASN A 167 18.76 -0.72 -18.05
N THR A 168 17.85 -1.31 -17.29
CA THR A 168 16.44 -1.45 -17.67
C THR A 168 15.67 -0.21 -17.27
N GLU A 169 14.76 0.25 -18.13
CA GLU A 169 13.85 1.34 -17.84
C GLU A 169 12.42 0.80 -17.68
N LEU A 170 11.83 1.04 -16.50
CA LEU A 170 10.44 0.74 -16.17
C LEU A 170 9.75 2.07 -15.90
N ARG A 171 8.87 2.47 -16.81
CA ARG A 171 8.24 3.77 -16.76
C ARG A 171 6.72 3.65 -16.93
N GLY A 172 5.97 4.10 -15.94
CA GLY A 172 4.56 4.44 -16.04
C GLY A 172 4.36 5.93 -16.25
N THR A 173 3.10 6.36 -16.26
CA THR A 173 2.71 7.77 -16.26
C THR A 173 1.90 8.09 -15.00
N PRO A 174 1.75 9.35 -14.60
CA PRO A 174 0.91 9.73 -13.45
C PRO A 174 -0.56 9.26 -13.58
N GLU A 175 -1.05 9.16 -14.80
CA GLU A 175 -2.41 8.70 -15.11
C GLU A 175 -2.52 7.17 -15.18
N ASN A 176 -1.43 6.51 -15.64
CA ASN A 176 -1.37 5.07 -15.83
C ASN A 176 -0.04 4.52 -15.27
N ILE A 177 -0.04 4.22 -13.99
CA ILE A 177 1.11 3.68 -13.28
C ILE A 177 1.46 2.28 -13.77
N LEU A 178 2.74 1.96 -13.85
CA LEU A 178 3.20 0.62 -14.14
C LEU A 178 3.09 -0.25 -12.89
N VAL A 179 2.43 -1.40 -12.99
CA VAL A 179 2.33 -2.35 -11.88
C VAL A 179 2.99 -3.66 -12.27
N LEU A 180 4.00 -4.06 -11.49
CA LEU A 180 4.60 -5.39 -11.58
C LEU A 180 4.17 -6.23 -10.39
N GLY A 181 3.50 -7.34 -10.65
CA GLY A 181 3.11 -8.31 -9.64
C GLY A 181 4.31 -8.97 -8.97
N LYS A 182 4.05 -9.72 -7.90
CA LYS A 182 5.07 -10.42 -7.13
C LYS A 182 5.86 -11.39 -8.02
N ALA A 183 7.18 -11.21 -8.06
CA ALA A 183 8.05 -12.15 -8.75
C ALA A 183 8.11 -13.50 -7.99
N PRO A 184 8.13 -14.63 -8.69
CA PRO A 184 8.48 -15.89 -8.08
C PRO A 184 9.92 -15.81 -7.52
N LEU A 185 10.20 -16.55 -6.45
CA LEU A 185 11.53 -16.58 -5.80
C LEU A 185 12.62 -17.28 -6.67
N THR A 186 12.40 -17.43 -7.96
CA THR A 186 13.32 -18.09 -8.90
C THR A 186 14.06 -17.07 -9.75
N SER A 187 15.29 -17.41 -10.13
CA SER A 187 16.30 -16.53 -10.73
C SER A 187 16.04 -16.02 -12.16
N ASP A 188 14.92 -16.38 -12.78
CA ASP A 188 14.63 -16.05 -14.18
C ASP A 188 13.29 -15.29 -14.30
N THR A 189 13.27 -14.03 -13.90
CA THR A 189 12.12 -13.17 -14.16
C THR A 189 12.32 -12.45 -15.48
N THR A 190 11.69 -12.95 -16.53
CA THR A 190 11.57 -12.23 -17.80
C THR A 190 10.55 -11.11 -17.62
N ILE A 191 11.01 -9.88 -17.62
CA ILE A 191 10.12 -8.72 -17.59
C ILE A 191 9.51 -8.57 -18.98
N VAL A 192 8.22 -8.79 -19.10
CA VAL A 192 7.45 -8.52 -20.31
C VAL A 192 7.28 -7.00 -20.43
N ARG A 193 7.69 -6.44 -21.57
CA ARG A 193 7.57 -5.02 -21.92
C ARG A 193 6.14 -4.67 -22.28
#